data_74d439f6b06f7bff62e75dac1bae3d27
#
_entry.id   74d439f6b06f7bff62e75dac1bae3d27
#
_cell.length_a   1.000
_cell.length_b   1.000
_cell.length_c   1.000
_cell.angle_alpha   90.00
_cell.angle_beta   90.00
_cell.angle_gamma   90.00
#
_symmetry.space_group_name_H-M   'P 1'
#
loop_
_entity.id
_entity.type
_entity.pdbx_description
1 polymer ?
#
loop_
_entity_poly.entity_id
_entity_poly.type
_entity_poly.pdbx_seq_one_letter_code
_entity_poly.pdbx_strand_id
1 'polypeptide(L)'
;MAAKKWRTGVMVMVLGTVFASRVVMSDDISVNEPRQFTFSWPYTDKTDMAPRGGSSRGAPVGLAKSAGEQWTRLRAPGLTDKERDRFAILAMAGPYRASFDFIETIGFVEGYIPAAPYQSWGTEFVYVVTDESDFISLQHIMVLRFDSSDGTPAEPMVIKHWRQDWRYEQRRMHTFHGNLTWKLAKQSRAESRGRWVQSVYQVDDSPRYMAAGRWQHRANFSSWTSDETWRPLPRREFSVRNDYDALIGTNRHTITPSGWVQEEFNLKTVLDDEGAVSEILARENGVARYERISGYDWRAGDEYWKRTADFWAITRDVWANYLQDEHTLRIRKTAEGIPLYAAMFEMAESSQTANLDSNATRDAIRQMLQRYMDES
;
A
#
# COMPACT_ATOMS: atom_id res chain seq x y z
N MET A 1 51.13 -12.51 -6.64
CA MET A 1 50.27 -11.38 -6.28
C MET A 1 48.92 -11.57 -6.95
N ALA A 2 47.94 -12.12 -6.22
CA ALA A 2 46.61 -12.45 -6.74
C ALA A 2 45.58 -11.48 -6.15
N ALA A 3 44.98 -10.67 -6.98
CA ALA A 3 43.96 -9.73 -6.60
C ALA A 3 42.64 -10.47 -6.35
N LYS A 4 42.16 -10.40 -5.13
CA LYS A 4 40.88 -11.00 -4.69
C LYS A 4 39.73 -10.07 -5.07
N LYS A 5 39.00 -10.41 -6.15
CA LYS A 5 37.73 -9.73 -6.51
C LYS A 5 36.66 -10.09 -5.50
N TRP A 6 36.25 -9.12 -4.71
CA TRP A 6 35.01 -9.19 -3.93
C TRP A 6 33.84 -8.98 -4.88
N ARG A 7 33.05 -10.00 -5.07
CA ARG A 7 31.72 -9.92 -5.67
C ARG A 7 30.74 -9.63 -4.55
N THR A 8 30.27 -8.40 -4.47
CA THR A 8 29.11 -8.03 -3.65
C THR A 8 27.89 -8.64 -4.35
N GLY A 9 27.42 -9.77 -3.84
CA GLY A 9 26.17 -10.37 -4.31
C GLY A 9 25.01 -9.58 -3.73
N VAL A 10 24.33 -8.81 -4.57
CA VAL A 10 23.01 -8.25 -4.23
C VAL A 10 22.05 -9.43 -4.14
N MET A 11 21.66 -9.76 -2.91
CA MET A 11 20.68 -10.80 -2.63
C MET A 11 19.28 -10.25 -2.93
N VAL A 12 18.80 -10.47 -4.15
CA VAL A 12 17.39 -10.28 -4.51
C VAL A 12 16.61 -11.38 -3.80
N MET A 13 16.08 -11.07 -2.62
CA MET A 13 15.18 -11.96 -1.91
C MET A 13 13.81 -11.95 -2.56
N VAL A 14 13.58 -12.89 -3.45
CA VAL A 14 12.24 -13.29 -3.86
C VAL A 14 11.58 -13.90 -2.62
N LEU A 15 10.65 -13.17 -2.00
CA LEU A 15 9.80 -13.68 -0.92
C LEU A 15 8.81 -14.72 -1.47
N GLY A 16 9.33 -15.89 -1.75
CA GLY A 16 8.61 -17.10 -2.09
C GLY A 16 9.26 -18.27 -1.35
N THR A 17 9.26 -18.23 -0.01
CA THR A 17 9.68 -19.36 0.79
C THR A 17 8.50 -19.92 1.56
N VAL A 18 8.12 -21.11 1.16
CA VAL A 18 7.26 -22.01 1.94
C VAL A 18 8.01 -22.39 3.22
N PHE A 19 7.65 -21.77 4.35
CA PHE A 19 8.02 -22.30 5.66
C PHE A 19 6.84 -23.07 6.25
N ALA A 20 6.99 -24.37 6.37
CA ALA A 20 6.13 -25.20 7.18
C ALA A 20 6.37 -24.86 8.66
N SER A 21 5.53 -24.02 9.23
CA SER A 21 5.59 -23.64 10.64
C SER A 21 4.79 -24.62 11.47
N ARG A 22 5.43 -25.30 12.40
CA ARG A 22 4.76 -26.02 13.47
C ARG A 22 4.01 -25.01 14.34
N VAL A 23 2.69 -25.19 14.43
CA VAL A 23 1.85 -24.47 15.39
C VAL A 23 2.23 -24.97 16.80
N VAL A 24 2.91 -24.13 17.55
CA VAL A 24 3.00 -24.28 19.01
C VAL A 24 1.82 -23.49 19.56
N MET A 25 0.80 -24.18 20.03
CA MET A 25 -0.21 -23.58 20.89
C MET A 25 0.45 -23.20 22.21
N SER A 26 0.61 -21.91 22.47
CA SER A 26 0.88 -21.45 23.82
C SER A 26 -0.46 -21.03 24.44
N ASP A 27 -0.95 -21.87 25.32
CA ASP A 27 -1.96 -21.49 26.30
C ASP A 27 -1.25 -20.60 27.34
N ASP A 28 -1.48 -19.30 27.26
CA ASP A 28 -1.48 -18.34 28.38
C ASP A 28 -1.70 -16.96 27.78
N ILE A 29 -2.94 -16.67 27.41
CA ILE A 29 -3.37 -15.28 27.15
C ILE A 29 -3.72 -14.69 28.51
N SER A 30 -2.87 -13.80 29.02
CA SER A 30 -3.18 -13.05 30.22
C SER A 30 -4.47 -12.25 30.00
N VAL A 31 -5.41 -12.39 30.93
CA VAL A 31 -6.80 -11.90 30.83
C VAL A 31 -6.90 -10.36 30.79
N ASN A 32 -5.78 -9.63 30.85
CA ASN A 32 -5.74 -8.16 31.00
C ASN A 32 -5.09 -7.40 29.84
N GLU A 33 -4.66 -8.04 28.75
CA GLU A 33 -4.18 -7.31 27.58
C GLU A 33 -5.34 -6.99 26.63
N PRO A 34 -5.40 -5.75 26.11
CA PRO A 34 -6.42 -5.40 25.13
C PRO A 34 -6.28 -6.33 23.92
N ARG A 35 -7.37 -7.01 23.58
CA ARG A 35 -7.37 -7.93 22.42
C ARG A 35 -7.06 -7.15 21.16
N GLN A 36 -6.07 -7.60 20.44
CA GLN A 36 -5.78 -7.12 19.09
C GLN A 36 -6.78 -7.78 18.13
N PHE A 37 -7.46 -6.97 17.34
CA PHE A 37 -8.34 -7.49 16.32
C PHE A 37 -7.52 -7.93 15.12
N THR A 38 -7.57 -9.22 14.82
CA THR A 38 -7.12 -9.77 13.54
C THR A 38 -8.34 -10.36 12.85
N PHE A 39 -8.43 -10.17 11.55
CA PHE A 39 -9.40 -10.89 10.76
C PHE A 39 -8.75 -12.22 10.36
N SER A 40 -9.14 -13.29 11.00
CA SER A 40 -8.67 -14.62 10.66
C SER A 40 -9.81 -15.62 10.70
N TRP A 41 -9.77 -16.59 9.79
CA TRP A 41 -10.64 -17.74 9.81
C TRP A 41 -9.90 -18.88 10.50
N PRO A 42 -10.44 -19.46 11.57
CA PRO A 42 -9.90 -20.69 12.12
C PRO A 42 -10.29 -21.84 11.17
N TYR A 43 -9.52 -22.04 10.11
CA TYR A 43 -9.66 -23.23 9.30
C TYR A 43 -9.16 -24.42 10.10
N THR A 44 -10.05 -25.34 10.38
CA THR A 44 -9.74 -26.60 11.08
C THR A 44 -9.16 -27.64 10.14
N ASP A 45 -9.32 -27.45 8.84
CA ASP A 45 -8.77 -28.34 7.83
C ASP A 45 -7.37 -27.90 7.43
N LYS A 46 -6.41 -28.82 7.57
CA LYS A 46 -4.98 -28.47 7.58
C LYS A 46 -4.34 -28.33 6.21
N THR A 47 -5.07 -28.53 5.10
CA THR A 47 -4.41 -28.71 3.81
C THR A 47 -4.51 -27.52 2.90
N ASP A 48 -5.70 -27.16 2.42
CA ASP A 48 -5.82 -26.28 1.27
C ASP A 48 -6.29 -24.85 1.61
N MET A 49 -6.82 -24.65 2.81
CA MET A 49 -7.41 -23.38 3.22
C MET A 49 -6.62 -22.66 4.33
N ALA A 50 -5.39 -23.08 4.59
CA ALA A 50 -4.50 -22.33 5.48
C ALA A 50 -4.19 -20.96 4.90
N PRO A 51 -4.20 -19.87 5.72
CA PRO A 51 -3.81 -18.54 5.24
C PRO A 51 -2.41 -18.56 4.65
N ARG A 52 -2.26 -17.92 3.50
CA ARG A 52 -0.97 -17.64 2.86
C ARG A 52 -0.53 -16.21 3.15
N GLY A 53 0.75 -15.93 3.08
CA GLY A 53 1.33 -14.60 3.29
C GLY A 53 2.42 -14.61 4.33
N GLY A 54 3.16 -13.49 4.38
CA GLY A 54 4.26 -13.33 5.31
C GLY A 54 3.72 -12.96 6.68
N SER A 55 3.51 -13.92 7.55
CA SER A 55 3.41 -13.63 8.97
C SER A 55 4.81 -13.66 9.53
N SER A 56 5.27 -12.57 10.02
CA SER A 56 6.49 -12.55 10.77
C SER A 56 6.20 -12.72 12.25
N ARG A 57 7.06 -13.42 12.94
CA ARG A 57 7.22 -13.20 14.37
C ARG A 57 7.95 -11.86 14.47
N GLY A 58 7.24 -10.82 14.85
CA GLY A 58 7.82 -9.51 15.11
C GLY A 58 8.00 -9.28 16.60
N ALA A 59 8.77 -8.25 16.93
CA ALA A 59 8.88 -7.78 18.28
C ALA A 59 7.49 -7.44 18.86
N PRO A 60 7.24 -7.70 20.15
CA PRO A 60 6.00 -7.35 20.81
C PRO A 60 5.70 -5.85 20.66
N VAL A 61 4.47 -5.50 20.38
CA VAL A 61 4.01 -4.12 20.26
C VAL A 61 2.91 -3.81 21.25
N GLY A 62 2.99 -2.66 21.91
CA GLY A 62 1.94 -2.15 22.78
C GLY A 62 0.93 -1.32 22.01
N LEU A 63 -0.37 -1.55 22.18
CA LEU A 63 -1.39 -0.68 21.63
C LEU A 63 -1.37 0.66 22.35
N ALA A 64 -1.54 1.75 21.59
CA ALA A 64 -1.65 3.09 22.17
C ALA A 64 -2.91 3.20 23.03
N LYS A 65 -2.76 3.74 24.25
CA LYS A 65 -3.86 3.90 25.22
C LYS A 65 -4.72 5.14 24.95
N SER A 66 -4.21 6.09 24.16
CA SER A 66 -4.90 7.34 23.85
C SER A 66 -5.10 7.47 22.34
N ALA A 67 -6.15 8.18 21.97
CA ALA A 67 -6.39 8.57 20.60
C ALA A 67 -5.29 9.51 20.08
N GLY A 68 -5.04 9.48 18.78
CA GLY A 68 -4.09 10.39 18.15
C GLY A 68 -4.57 11.84 18.17
N GLU A 69 -3.63 12.79 18.09
CA GLU A 69 -3.93 14.23 18.11
C GLU A 69 -4.92 14.63 17.01
N GLN A 70 -4.73 14.14 15.79
CA GLN A 70 -5.60 14.48 14.66
C GLN A 70 -7.02 13.94 14.83
N TRP A 71 -7.19 12.80 15.50
CA TRP A 71 -8.51 12.33 15.90
C TRP A 71 -9.19 13.33 16.87
N THR A 72 -8.47 13.84 17.83
CA THR A 72 -9.00 14.83 18.77
C THR A 72 -9.41 16.12 18.06
N ARG A 73 -8.57 16.59 17.12
CA ARG A 73 -8.88 17.74 16.25
C ARG A 73 -10.12 17.49 15.38
N LEU A 74 -10.22 16.32 14.77
CA LEU A 74 -11.37 15.91 13.96
C LEU A 74 -12.70 16.01 14.73
N ARG A 75 -12.65 15.88 16.06
CA ARG A 75 -13.83 15.92 16.95
C ARG A 75 -14.12 17.31 17.50
N ALA A 76 -13.32 18.31 17.17
CA ALA A 76 -13.54 19.68 17.65
C ALA A 76 -14.86 20.26 17.10
N PRO A 77 -15.57 21.09 17.90
CA PRO A 77 -16.76 21.79 17.41
C PRO A 77 -16.40 22.89 16.42
N GLY A 78 -17.35 23.26 15.56
CA GLY A 78 -17.23 24.41 14.65
C GLY A 78 -16.42 24.17 13.37
N LEU A 79 -15.93 22.95 13.12
CA LEU A 79 -15.23 22.61 11.90
C LEU A 79 -16.19 22.56 10.71
N THR A 80 -15.73 23.04 9.56
CA THR A 80 -16.35 22.78 8.26
C THR A 80 -16.18 21.32 7.88
N ASP A 81 -16.97 20.83 6.93
CA ASP A 81 -16.84 19.45 6.42
C ASP A 81 -15.45 19.21 5.82
N LYS A 82 -14.91 20.16 5.04
CA LYS A 82 -13.57 20.07 4.48
C LYS A 82 -12.48 19.96 5.54
N GLU A 83 -12.58 20.72 6.64
CA GLU A 83 -11.63 20.64 7.75
C GLU A 83 -11.72 19.29 8.47
N ARG A 84 -12.93 18.76 8.67
CA ARG A 84 -13.11 17.42 9.21
C ARG A 84 -12.52 16.35 8.31
N ASP A 85 -12.76 16.43 7.00
CA ASP A 85 -12.19 15.54 6.01
C ASP A 85 -10.65 15.53 6.13
N ARG A 86 -10.04 16.72 6.17
CA ARG A 86 -8.58 16.87 6.32
C ARG A 86 -8.07 16.21 7.60
N PHE A 87 -8.70 16.48 8.74
CA PHE A 87 -8.28 15.84 9.99
C PHE A 87 -8.49 14.34 9.99
N ALA A 88 -9.51 13.82 9.29
CA ALA A 88 -9.72 12.40 9.12
C ALA A 88 -8.58 11.76 8.29
N ILE A 89 -8.14 12.42 7.21
CA ILE A 89 -7.00 11.97 6.40
C ILE A 89 -5.71 12.01 7.23
N LEU A 90 -5.44 13.12 7.92
CA LEU A 90 -4.25 13.26 8.75
C LEU A 90 -4.24 12.30 9.97
N ALA A 91 -5.41 11.86 10.44
CA ALA A 91 -5.51 10.87 11.51
C ALA A 91 -5.03 9.47 11.08
N MET A 92 -4.83 9.22 9.78
CA MET A 92 -4.19 8.01 9.28
C MET A 92 -2.66 8.05 9.41
N ALA A 93 -2.06 9.19 9.74
CA ALA A 93 -0.62 9.29 9.97
C ALA A 93 -0.21 8.78 11.36
N GLY A 94 1.03 8.30 11.48
CA GLY A 94 1.64 7.87 12.73
C GLY A 94 2.06 6.40 12.76
N PRO A 95 2.34 5.86 13.96
CA PRO A 95 2.84 4.51 14.17
C PRO A 95 1.72 3.49 14.27
N TYR A 96 1.85 2.39 13.53
CA TYR A 96 0.83 1.34 13.49
C TYR A 96 1.42 -0.06 13.50
N ARG A 97 0.67 -1.00 14.07
CA ARG A 97 0.64 -2.37 13.62
C ARG A 97 -0.43 -2.48 12.55
N ALA A 98 -0.02 -2.91 11.35
CA ALA A 98 -0.92 -3.14 10.23
C ALA A 98 -1.13 -4.63 10.01
N SER A 99 -2.37 -5.08 9.84
CA SER A 99 -2.71 -6.41 9.33
C SER A 99 -3.43 -6.29 7.99
N PHE A 100 -3.21 -7.26 7.13
CA PHE A 100 -3.76 -7.33 5.78
C PHE A 100 -4.39 -8.71 5.59
N ASP A 101 -5.71 -8.72 5.46
CA ASP A 101 -6.51 -9.93 5.37
C ASP A 101 -7.36 -9.86 4.11
N PHE A 102 -7.26 -10.88 3.23
CA PHE A 102 -8.02 -10.94 1.99
C PHE A 102 -8.58 -12.34 1.81
N ILE A 103 -9.86 -12.41 1.49
CA ILE A 103 -10.59 -13.65 1.30
C ILE A 103 -11.55 -13.57 0.13
N GLU A 104 -11.58 -14.60 -0.70
CA GLU A 104 -12.61 -14.78 -1.73
C GLU A 104 -13.89 -15.29 -1.06
N THR A 105 -14.98 -14.54 -1.21
CA THR A 105 -16.24 -14.82 -0.51
C THR A 105 -17.29 -15.44 -1.41
N ILE A 106 -17.19 -15.24 -2.72
CA ILE A 106 -18.13 -15.76 -3.72
C ILE A 106 -17.37 -16.09 -4.99
N GLY A 107 -17.52 -17.31 -5.52
CA GLY A 107 -17.16 -17.67 -6.88
C GLY A 107 -18.35 -17.48 -7.81
N PHE A 108 -18.15 -16.94 -9.01
CA PHE A 108 -19.20 -16.70 -9.99
C PHE A 108 -19.15 -17.67 -11.18
N VAL A 109 -18.08 -18.46 -11.28
CA VAL A 109 -17.88 -19.45 -12.35
C VAL A 109 -18.17 -20.83 -11.81
N GLU A 110 -18.81 -21.68 -12.63
CA GLU A 110 -19.07 -23.06 -12.26
C GLU A 110 -17.77 -23.80 -11.94
N GLY A 111 -17.77 -24.52 -10.80
CA GLY A 111 -16.58 -25.26 -10.33
C GLY A 111 -15.45 -24.38 -9.82
N TYR A 112 -15.67 -23.07 -9.60
CA TYR A 112 -14.65 -22.19 -9.04
C TYR A 112 -14.16 -22.66 -7.67
N ILE A 113 -12.84 -22.80 -7.53
CA ILE A 113 -12.20 -23.15 -6.26
C ILE A 113 -11.56 -21.89 -5.70
N PRO A 114 -12.03 -21.37 -4.55
CA PRO A 114 -11.45 -20.18 -3.93
C PRO A 114 -9.98 -20.40 -3.58
N ALA A 115 -9.16 -19.37 -3.78
CA ALA A 115 -7.79 -19.40 -3.32
C ALA A 115 -7.72 -19.36 -1.79
N ALA A 116 -6.66 -19.93 -1.22
CA ALA A 116 -6.40 -19.81 0.21
C ALA A 116 -6.38 -18.31 0.62
N PRO A 117 -6.99 -17.95 1.77
CA PRO A 117 -6.99 -16.59 2.25
C PRO A 117 -5.57 -16.04 2.39
N TYR A 118 -5.38 -14.76 2.08
CA TYR A 118 -4.13 -14.08 2.34
C TYR A 118 -4.18 -13.37 3.68
N GLN A 119 -3.19 -13.62 4.52
CA GLN A 119 -3.04 -12.94 5.80
C GLN A 119 -1.58 -12.54 6.00
N SER A 120 -1.33 -11.28 6.32
CA SER A 120 -0.01 -10.80 6.72
C SER A 120 -0.14 -9.64 7.69
N TRP A 121 0.95 -9.31 8.38
CA TRP A 121 1.00 -8.15 9.26
C TRP A 121 2.42 -7.58 9.32
N GLY A 122 2.52 -6.34 9.77
CA GLY A 122 3.80 -5.68 9.97
C GLY A 122 3.63 -4.43 10.83
N THR A 123 4.75 -3.81 11.15
CA THR A 123 4.80 -2.50 11.80
C THR A 123 5.11 -1.44 10.75
N GLU A 124 4.30 -0.41 10.72
CA GLU A 124 4.33 0.64 9.70
C GLU A 124 4.25 2.02 10.34
N PHE A 125 5.12 2.93 9.93
CA PHE A 125 4.96 4.35 10.24
C PHE A 125 4.45 5.08 9.00
N VAL A 126 3.37 5.85 9.18
CA VAL A 126 2.78 6.65 8.10
C VAL A 126 3.21 8.10 8.28
N TYR A 127 4.09 8.55 7.40
CA TYR A 127 4.64 9.92 7.40
C TYR A 127 3.73 10.86 6.62
N VAL A 128 3.51 12.06 7.15
CA VAL A 128 2.93 13.16 6.38
C VAL A 128 4.03 13.76 5.51
N VAL A 129 3.90 13.62 4.20
CA VAL A 129 4.86 14.20 3.23
C VAL A 129 4.45 15.60 2.84
N THR A 130 3.15 15.82 2.66
CA THR A 130 2.57 17.13 2.32
C THR A 130 1.27 17.31 3.09
N ASP A 131 1.07 18.52 3.63
CA ASP A 131 -0.14 18.93 4.32
C ASP A 131 -0.54 20.33 3.87
N GLU A 132 -1.30 20.40 2.77
CA GLU A 132 -1.86 21.63 2.22
C GLU A 132 -3.39 21.61 2.35
N SER A 133 -4.03 22.76 2.07
CA SER A 133 -5.49 22.89 2.22
C SER A 133 -6.29 21.90 1.38
N ASP A 134 -5.79 21.60 0.18
CA ASP A 134 -6.46 20.79 -0.84
C ASP A 134 -5.68 19.53 -1.22
N PHE A 135 -4.52 19.34 -0.61
CA PHE A 135 -3.63 18.24 -0.92
C PHE A 135 -2.93 17.71 0.34
N ILE A 136 -3.07 16.41 0.58
CA ILE A 136 -2.35 15.70 1.64
C ILE A 136 -1.69 14.47 1.01
N SER A 137 -0.41 14.24 1.31
CA SER A 137 0.32 13.06 0.88
C SER A 137 0.84 12.29 2.10
N LEU A 138 0.55 11.00 2.15
CA LEU A 138 0.93 10.10 3.23
C LEU A 138 1.81 8.96 2.67
N GLN A 139 3.04 8.85 3.18
CA GLN A 139 3.99 7.79 2.83
C GLN A 139 4.05 6.73 3.92
N HIS A 140 3.86 5.49 3.56
CA HIS A 140 3.97 4.34 4.43
C HIS A 140 5.40 3.77 4.40
N ILE A 141 6.00 3.57 5.56
CA ILE A 141 7.32 2.92 5.71
C ILE A 141 7.17 1.78 6.71
N MET A 142 7.44 0.57 6.26
CA MET A 142 7.49 -0.60 7.14
C MET A 142 8.85 -0.67 7.82
N VAL A 143 8.84 -0.93 9.13
CA VAL A 143 10.03 -1.23 9.91
C VAL A 143 9.79 -2.55 10.61
N LEU A 144 10.31 -3.63 10.05
CA LEU A 144 10.06 -4.99 10.52
C LEU A 144 11.25 -5.46 11.36
N ARG A 145 10.96 -5.97 12.56
CA ARG A 145 11.95 -6.60 13.43
C ARG A 145 11.59 -8.06 13.57
N PHE A 146 12.54 -8.90 13.26
CA PHE A 146 12.39 -10.35 13.36
C PHE A 146 13.27 -10.85 14.49
N ASP A 147 12.77 -11.81 15.26
CA ASP A 147 13.58 -12.53 16.22
C ASP A 147 14.43 -13.56 15.47
N SER A 148 15.74 -13.53 15.68
CA SER A 148 16.63 -14.58 15.20
C SER A 148 16.33 -15.90 15.88
N SER A 149 16.66 -17.01 15.25
CA SER A 149 16.42 -18.36 15.82
C SER A 149 17.20 -18.62 17.13
N ASP A 150 18.23 -17.84 17.40
CA ASP A 150 19.03 -17.85 18.62
C ASP A 150 18.58 -16.81 19.67
N GLY A 151 17.49 -16.09 19.40
CA GLY A 151 16.94 -15.04 20.28
C GLY A 151 17.70 -13.71 20.24
N THR A 152 18.68 -13.56 19.33
CA THR A 152 19.32 -12.26 19.12
C THR A 152 18.44 -11.36 18.26
N PRO A 153 18.28 -10.06 18.59
CA PRO A 153 17.54 -9.13 17.75
C PRO A 153 18.23 -9.02 16.37
N ALA A 154 17.50 -9.32 15.31
CA ALA A 154 17.99 -9.06 13.95
C ALA A 154 17.93 -7.57 13.63
N GLU A 155 18.80 -7.12 12.71
CA GLU A 155 18.71 -5.77 12.17
C GLU A 155 17.31 -5.53 11.57
N PRO A 156 16.73 -4.36 11.81
CA PRO A 156 15.39 -4.06 11.29
C PRO A 156 15.41 -3.99 9.78
N MET A 157 14.43 -4.67 9.15
CA MET A 157 14.17 -4.53 7.73
C MET A 157 13.29 -3.31 7.50
N VAL A 158 13.78 -2.35 6.71
CA VAL A 158 13.03 -1.16 6.33
C VAL A 158 12.58 -1.26 4.88
N ILE A 159 11.29 -1.03 4.64
CA ILE A 159 10.70 -1.10 3.30
C ILE A 159 9.85 0.16 3.08
N LYS A 160 10.22 0.98 2.09
CA LYS A 160 9.28 1.97 1.58
C LYS A 160 8.10 1.21 0.97
N HIS A 161 6.94 1.42 1.57
CA HIS A 161 5.71 0.77 1.14
C HIS A 161 4.92 1.70 0.22
N TRP A 162 3.61 1.55 0.15
CA TRP A 162 2.77 2.35 -0.71
C TRP A 162 2.64 3.81 -0.24
N ARG A 163 2.17 4.67 -1.13
CA ARG A 163 1.86 6.06 -0.84
C ARG A 163 0.41 6.34 -1.22
N GLN A 164 -0.25 7.21 -0.46
CA GLN A 164 -1.58 7.70 -0.78
C GLN A 164 -1.59 9.23 -0.78
N ASP A 165 -2.07 9.78 -1.89
CA ASP A 165 -2.29 11.19 -2.07
C ASP A 165 -3.79 11.48 -2.06
N TRP A 166 -4.16 12.53 -1.37
CA TRP A 166 -5.54 12.96 -1.22
C TRP A 166 -5.69 14.38 -1.77
N ARG A 167 -6.56 14.55 -2.81
CA ARG A 167 -6.82 15.87 -3.41
C ARG A 167 -8.31 16.21 -3.35
N TYR A 168 -8.60 17.41 -2.84
CA TYR A 168 -9.95 17.92 -2.78
C TYR A 168 -10.42 18.43 -4.13
N GLU A 169 -11.64 18.03 -4.54
CA GLU A 169 -12.29 18.43 -5.80
C GLU A 169 -11.41 18.24 -7.06
N GLN A 170 -10.55 17.22 -7.06
CA GLN A 170 -9.73 16.88 -8.22
C GLN A 170 -10.61 16.45 -9.39
N ARG A 171 -10.33 17.03 -10.57
CA ARG A 171 -11.12 16.79 -11.78
C ARG A 171 -10.44 15.91 -12.82
N ARG A 172 -9.17 15.66 -12.69
CA ARG A 172 -8.38 14.83 -13.61
C ARG A 172 -7.86 13.61 -12.84
N MET A 173 -8.19 12.42 -13.30
CA MET A 173 -7.77 11.18 -12.67
C MET A 173 -7.25 10.24 -13.75
N HIS A 174 -6.15 9.54 -13.47
CA HIS A 174 -5.70 8.43 -14.31
C HIS A 174 -6.29 7.13 -13.77
N THR A 175 -7.24 6.59 -14.49
CA THR A 175 -7.92 5.33 -14.14
C THR A 175 -7.28 4.17 -14.87
N PHE A 176 -7.12 3.05 -14.19
CA PHE A 176 -6.60 1.80 -14.79
C PHE A 176 -7.64 1.19 -15.73
N HIS A 177 -7.19 0.70 -16.89
CA HIS A 177 -8.03 0.11 -17.93
C HIS A 177 -7.57 -1.28 -18.38
N GLY A 178 -6.91 -2.03 -17.50
CA GLY A 178 -6.32 -3.31 -17.89
C GLY A 178 -5.01 -3.16 -18.67
N ASN A 179 -4.38 -4.28 -19.01
CA ASN A 179 -3.16 -4.34 -19.86
C ASN A 179 -2.10 -3.29 -19.47
N LEU A 180 -1.91 -3.06 -18.16
CA LEU A 180 -0.94 -2.08 -17.61
C LEU A 180 -1.13 -0.65 -18.13
N THR A 181 -2.36 -0.30 -18.47
CA THR A 181 -2.71 0.98 -19.10
C THR A 181 -3.55 1.85 -18.17
N TRP A 182 -3.16 3.10 -18.03
CA TRP A 182 -3.93 4.15 -17.34
C TRP A 182 -4.36 5.20 -18.35
N LYS A 183 -5.61 5.65 -18.25
CA LYS A 183 -6.18 6.68 -19.12
C LYS A 183 -6.69 7.84 -18.30
N LEU A 184 -6.54 9.05 -18.85
CA LEU A 184 -7.04 10.26 -18.24
C LEU A 184 -8.57 10.31 -18.31
N ALA A 185 -9.20 10.23 -17.15
CA ALA A 185 -10.62 10.52 -16.96
C ALA A 185 -10.80 11.94 -16.43
N LYS A 186 -11.85 12.62 -16.89
CA LYS A 186 -12.20 13.98 -16.46
C LYS A 186 -13.56 14.00 -15.80
N GLN A 187 -13.65 14.61 -14.62
CA GLN A 187 -14.92 14.89 -13.95
C GLN A 187 -15.34 16.34 -14.18
N SER A 188 -16.63 16.57 -14.26
CA SER A 188 -17.19 17.92 -14.22
C SER A 188 -16.99 18.55 -12.83
N ARG A 189 -17.16 19.87 -12.74
CA ARG A 189 -17.14 20.57 -11.45
C ARG A 189 -18.26 20.10 -10.50
N ALA A 190 -19.40 19.72 -11.04
CA ALA A 190 -20.52 19.25 -10.25
C ALA A 190 -20.23 17.88 -9.64
N GLU A 191 -19.62 16.97 -10.40
CA GLU A 191 -19.25 15.63 -9.94
C GLU A 191 -18.13 15.68 -8.88
N SER A 192 -17.11 16.55 -9.04
CA SER A 192 -16.00 16.64 -8.11
C SER A 192 -16.33 17.37 -6.81
N ARG A 193 -17.41 18.15 -6.79
CA ARG A 193 -17.74 19.05 -5.66
C ARG A 193 -17.90 18.31 -4.34
N GLY A 194 -17.15 18.76 -3.33
CA GLY A 194 -17.17 18.20 -1.97
C GLY A 194 -16.63 16.78 -1.89
N ARG A 195 -15.75 16.39 -2.82
CA ARG A 195 -15.16 15.04 -2.86
C ARG A 195 -13.66 15.09 -2.73
N TRP A 196 -13.12 14.06 -2.10
CA TRP A 196 -11.68 13.80 -2.10
C TRP A 196 -11.37 12.65 -3.05
N VAL A 197 -10.33 12.81 -3.84
CA VAL A 197 -9.76 11.75 -4.65
C VAL A 197 -8.58 11.16 -3.90
N GLN A 198 -8.62 9.85 -3.67
CA GLN A 198 -7.46 9.08 -3.24
C GLN A 198 -6.71 8.59 -4.48
N SER A 199 -5.44 8.94 -4.60
CA SER A 199 -4.50 8.37 -5.55
C SER A 199 -3.56 7.44 -4.82
N VAL A 200 -3.52 6.18 -5.21
CA VAL A 200 -2.65 5.17 -4.61
C VAL A 200 -1.49 4.89 -5.55
N TYR A 201 -0.29 4.90 -4.98
CA TYR A 201 0.95 4.65 -5.68
C TYR A 201 1.65 3.42 -5.12
N GLN A 202 2.38 2.73 -5.97
CA GLN A 202 3.14 1.55 -5.60
C GLN A 202 4.42 1.91 -4.82
N VAL A 203 5.18 0.91 -4.45
CA VAL A 203 6.44 1.10 -3.69
C VAL A 203 7.50 1.91 -4.44
N ASP A 204 7.41 1.99 -5.75
CA ASP A 204 8.28 2.75 -6.67
C ASP A 204 7.67 4.09 -7.13
N ASP A 205 6.61 4.52 -6.45
CA ASP A 205 5.80 5.69 -6.78
C ASP A 205 5.09 5.67 -8.15
N SER A 206 5.11 4.53 -8.87
CA SER A 206 4.27 4.39 -10.05
C SER A 206 2.78 4.40 -9.68
N PRO A 207 1.89 4.90 -10.56
CA PRO A 207 0.46 4.93 -10.28
C PRO A 207 -0.10 3.52 -10.14
N ARG A 208 -0.99 3.33 -9.17
CA ARG A 208 -1.74 2.09 -9.04
C ARG A 208 -3.20 2.29 -9.42
N TYR A 209 -3.92 3.15 -8.71
CA TYR A 209 -5.29 3.54 -9.04
C TYR A 209 -5.65 4.88 -8.40
N MET A 210 -6.68 5.51 -8.92
CA MET A 210 -7.30 6.71 -8.36
C MET A 210 -8.79 6.47 -8.20
N ALA A 211 -9.36 6.95 -7.10
CA ALA A 211 -10.79 6.85 -6.85
C ALA A 211 -11.31 8.12 -6.16
N ALA A 212 -12.42 8.65 -6.64
CA ALA A 212 -13.12 9.75 -6.00
C ALA A 212 -14.11 9.21 -4.96
N GLY A 213 -14.29 9.93 -3.87
CA GLY A 213 -15.23 9.51 -2.82
C GLY A 213 -15.61 10.65 -1.90
N ARG A 214 -16.46 10.33 -0.92
CA ARG A 214 -16.98 11.29 0.05
C ARG A 214 -16.73 10.82 1.47
N TRP A 215 -16.37 11.76 2.32
CA TRP A 215 -16.33 11.56 3.76
C TRP A 215 -17.74 11.65 4.36
N GLN A 216 -17.95 10.88 5.39
CA GLN A 216 -19.10 10.92 6.27
C GLN A 216 -18.62 10.94 7.72
N HIS A 217 -19.08 11.90 8.50
CA HIS A 217 -18.70 12.05 9.90
C HIS A 217 -19.87 11.63 10.79
N ARG A 218 -19.64 10.64 11.65
CA ARG A 218 -20.60 10.11 12.62
C ARG A 218 -20.20 10.50 14.05
N ALA A 219 -21.01 10.14 15.01
CA ALA A 219 -20.77 10.48 16.40
C ALA A 219 -19.41 10.00 16.94
N ASN A 220 -18.92 8.83 16.51
CA ASN A 220 -17.73 8.17 17.05
C ASN A 220 -16.78 7.58 16.00
N PHE A 221 -17.00 7.86 14.72
CA PHE A 221 -16.09 7.51 13.62
C PHE A 221 -16.29 8.44 12.43
N SER A 222 -15.32 8.44 11.52
CA SER A 222 -15.45 9.07 10.21
C SER A 222 -15.09 8.05 9.15
N SER A 223 -15.81 8.03 8.04
CA SER A 223 -15.49 7.12 6.95
C SER A 223 -15.57 7.81 5.60
N TRP A 224 -14.62 7.44 4.74
CA TRP A 224 -14.61 7.79 3.33
C TRP A 224 -14.94 6.55 2.51
N THR A 225 -15.80 6.68 1.51
CA THR A 225 -16.14 5.59 0.60
C THR A 225 -15.90 6.06 -0.83
N SER A 226 -15.18 5.26 -1.61
CA SER A 226 -14.88 5.54 -3.01
C SER A 226 -16.03 5.16 -3.93
N ASP A 227 -16.06 5.76 -5.11
CA ASP A 227 -16.68 5.15 -6.27
C ASP A 227 -15.94 3.86 -6.65
N GLU A 228 -16.56 3.07 -7.51
CA GLU A 228 -15.90 1.93 -8.13
C GLU A 228 -14.72 2.37 -8.98
N THR A 229 -13.62 1.64 -8.88
CA THR A 229 -12.41 1.87 -9.66
C THR A 229 -11.74 0.57 -10.05
N TRP A 230 -11.08 0.59 -11.20
CA TRP A 230 -10.28 -0.52 -11.67
C TRP A 230 -8.86 -0.42 -11.11
N ARG A 231 -8.24 -1.59 -10.88
CA ARG A 231 -6.91 -1.71 -10.27
C ARG A 231 -6.12 -2.84 -10.91
N PRO A 232 -4.81 -2.69 -11.11
CA PRO A 232 -3.96 -3.81 -11.48
C PRO A 232 -3.94 -4.85 -10.35
N LEU A 233 -3.54 -6.09 -10.69
CA LEU A 233 -3.33 -7.14 -9.72
C LEU A 233 -2.46 -6.64 -8.57
N PRO A 234 -2.85 -6.91 -7.32
CA PRO A 234 -2.04 -6.55 -6.18
C PRO A 234 -0.74 -7.37 -6.14
N ARG A 235 0.27 -6.86 -5.49
CA ARG A 235 1.58 -7.51 -5.40
C ARG A 235 1.51 -8.93 -4.82
N ARG A 236 0.59 -9.20 -3.92
CA ARG A 236 0.36 -10.54 -3.33
C ARG A 236 -0.16 -11.57 -4.34
N GLU A 237 -0.68 -11.12 -5.49
CA GLU A 237 -1.33 -11.96 -6.49
C GLU A 237 -0.53 -12.04 -7.81
N PHE A 238 0.06 -10.94 -8.25
CA PHE A 238 0.60 -10.83 -9.61
C PHE A 238 1.70 -11.84 -9.96
N SER A 239 2.37 -12.42 -8.95
CA SER A 239 3.42 -13.42 -9.13
C SER A 239 2.95 -14.87 -8.94
N VAL A 240 1.72 -15.05 -8.44
CA VAL A 240 1.18 -16.37 -8.08
C VAL A 240 -0.13 -16.70 -8.81
N ARG A 241 -0.75 -15.72 -9.45
CA ARG A 241 -2.01 -15.86 -10.19
C ARG A 241 -1.87 -15.26 -11.59
N ASN A 242 -2.46 -15.95 -12.56
CA ASN A 242 -2.54 -15.53 -13.96
C ASN A 242 -3.92 -15.80 -14.58
N ASP A 243 -4.92 -16.03 -13.75
CA ASP A 243 -6.27 -16.40 -14.14
C ASP A 243 -7.23 -15.21 -14.15
N TYR A 244 -6.76 -14.00 -13.78
CA TYR A 244 -7.49 -12.76 -13.89
C TYR A 244 -6.56 -11.58 -14.15
N ASP A 245 -7.09 -10.45 -14.68
CA ASP A 245 -6.30 -9.33 -15.21
C ASP A 245 -6.43 -8.06 -14.39
N ALA A 246 -7.57 -7.87 -13.74
CA ALA A 246 -7.89 -6.66 -13.00
C ALA A 246 -8.77 -6.93 -11.77
N LEU A 247 -8.72 -6.00 -10.83
CA LEU A 247 -9.71 -5.88 -9.77
C LEU A 247 -10.62 -4.69 -10.07
N ILE A 248 -11.93 -4.89 -9.96
CA ILE A 248 -12.91 -3.80 -10.00
C ILE A 248 -13.57 -3.71 -8.65
N GLY A 249 -13.53 -2.55 -8.00
CA GLY A 249 -14.12 -2.48 -6.67
C GLY A 249 -14.07 -1.12 -6.00
N THR A 250 -14.54 -1.10 -4.77
CA THR A 250 -14.64 0.09 -3.92
C THR A 250 -13.76 -0.03 -2.69
N ASN A 251 -13.33 1.12 -2.17
CA ASN A 251 -12.63 1.22 -0.89
C ASN A 251 -13.47 1.98 0.13
N ARG A 252 -13.35 1.56 1.39
CA ARG A 252 -13.80 2.36 2.52
C ARG A 252 -12.65 2.52 3.51
N HIS A 253 -12.37 3.78 3.88
CA HIS A 253 -11.46 4.09 4.99
C HIS A 253 -12.30 4.53 6.18
N THR A 254 -12.16 3.85 7.30
CA THR A 254 -12.87 4.17 8.55
C THR A 254 -11.87 4.57 9.62
N ILE A 255 -11.98 5.80 10.10
CA ILE A 255 -11.11 6.38 11.12
C ILE A 255 -11.78 6.23 12.49
N THR A 256 -11.02 5.71 13.46
CA THR A 256 -11.45 5.45 14.84
C THR A 256 -10.46 6.05 15.83
N PRO A 257 -10.79 6.15 17.13
CA PRO A 257 -9.84 6.62 18.14
C PRO A 257 -8.53 5.82 18.19
N SER A 258 -8.58 4.52 17.94
CA SER A 258 -7.44 3.60 18.04
C SER A 258 -6.66 3.40 16.75
N GLY A 259 -7.08 4.02 15.63
CA GLY A 259 -6.43 3.86 14.33
C GLY A 259 -7.41 3.97 13.18
N TRP A 260 -7.21 3.16 12.14
CA TRP A 260 -8.10 3.16 10.97
C TRP A 260 -8.14 1.79 10.30
N VAL A 261 -9.18 1.60 9.49
CA VAL A 261 -9.39 0.37 8.73
C VAL A 261 -9.67 0.74 7.29
N GLN A 262 -9.01 0.06 6.36
CA GLN A 262 -9.40 0.05 4.95
C GLN A 262 -10.12 -1.26 4.65
N GLU A 263 -11.32 -1.14 4.13
CA GLU A 263 -12.11 -2.25 3.59
C GLU A 263 -12.07 -2.17 2.07
N GLU A 264 -11.87 -3.30 1.42
CA GLU A 264 -11.88 -3.43 -0.04
C GLU A 264 -12.96 -4.43 -0.45
N PHE A 265 -13.78 -4.06 -1.42
CA PHE A 265 -14.77 -4.95 -2.05
C PHE A 265 -14.44 -5.07 -3.52
N ASN A 266 -13.80 -6.16 -3.90
CA ASN A 266 -13.19 -6.35 -5.20
C ASN A 266 -13.89 -7.49 -5.98
N LEU A 267 -14.03 -7.30 -7.28
CA LEU A 267 -14.35 -8.34 -8.25
C LEU A 267 -13.05 -8.70 -8.99
N LYS A 268 -12.68 -9.98 -9.02
CA LYS A 268 -11.57 -10.51 -9.82
C LYS A 268 -12.06 -10.73 -11.24
N THR A 269 -11.46 -10.02 -12.19
CA THR A 269 -12.04 -9.81 -13.52
C THR A 269 -11.07 -10.26 -14.60
N VAL A 270 -11.56 -11.06 -15.53
CA VAL A 270 -10.87 -11.43 -16.77
C VAL A 270 -11.25 -10.42 -17.84
N LEU A 271 -10.26 -9.98 -18.61
CA LEU A 271 -10.43 -9.05 -19.71
C LEU A 271 -10.24 -9.79 -21.05
N ASP A 272 -10.97 -9.33 -22.07
CA ASP A 272 -10.72 -9.73 -23.45
C ASP A 272 -9.53 -8.97 -24.06
N ASP A 273 -9.22 -9.26 -25.31
CA ASP A 273 -8.09 -8.64 -26.04
C ASP A 273 -8.29 -7.13 -26.24
N GLU A 274 -9.54 -6.65 -26.24
CA GLU A 274 -9.91 -5.24 -26.31
C GLU A 274 -9.85 -4.52 -24.95
N GLY A 275 -9.68 -5.28 -23.86
CA GLY A 275 -9.62 -4.79 -22.48
C GLY A 275 -11.00 -4.58 -21.85
N ALA A 276 -12.05 -5.14 -22.44
CA ALA A 276 -13.37 -5.18 -21.84
C ALA A 276 -13.51 -6.39 -20.89
N VAL A 277 -14.45 -6.30 -19.94
CA VAL A 277 -14.72 -7.40 -19.01
C VAL A 277 -15.36 -8.56 -19.76
N SER A 278 -14.66 -9.69 -19.86
CA SER A 278 -15.20 -10.93 -20.44
C SER A 278 -15.82 -11.83 -19.36
N GLU A 279 -15.26 -11.87 -18.16
CA GLU A 279 -15.74 -12.72 -17.08
C GLU A 279 -15.40 -12.14 -15.70
N ILE A 280 -16.21 -12.45 -14.71
CA ILE A 280 -15.93 -12.18 -13.29
C ILE A 280 -15.78 -13.52 -12.58
N LEU A 281 -14.58 -13.80 -12.07
CA LEU A 281 -14.28 -15.07 -11.41
C LEU A 281 -14.83 -15.15 -10.00
N ALA A 282 -14.54 -14.13 -9.20
CA ALA A 282 -14.85 -14.16 -7.78
C ALA A 282 -15.01 -12.75 -7.19
N ARG A 283 -15.65 -12.69 -6.03
CA ARG A 283 -15.61 -11.55 -5.13
C ARG A 283 -14.59 -11.78 -4.04
N GLU A 284 -13.69 -10.82 -3.87
CA GLU A 284 -12.73 -10.75 -2.78
C GLU A 284 -13.09 -9.62 -1.82
N ASN A 285 -13.10 -9.90 -0.53
CA ASN A 285 -13.16 -8.90 0.52
C ASN A 285 -11.78 -8.77 1.15
N GLY A 286 -11.31 -7.53 1.27
CA GLY A 286 -10.06 -7.18 1.91
C GLY A 286 -10.28 -6.31 3.13
N VAL A 287 -9.48 -6.52 4.18
CA VAL A 287 -9.42 -5.68 5.37
C VAL A 287 -7.96 -5.39 5.68
N ALA A 288 -7.56 -4.13 5.58
CA ALA A 288 -6.30 -3.67 6.12
C ALA A 288 -6.59 -2.86 7.39
N ARG A 289 -6.11 -3.37 8.53
CA ARG A 289 -6.34 -2.75 9.83
C ARG A 289 -5.06 -2.13 10.36
N TYR A 290 -5.12 -0.86 10.69
CA TYR A 290 -4.04 -0.08 11.25
C TYR A 290 -4.36 0.26 12.70
N GLU A 291 -3.80 -0.49 13.63
CA GLU A 291 -3.94 -0.26 15.07
C GLU A 291 -2.76 0.57 15.56
N ARG A 292 -3.05 1.72 16.17
CA ARG A 292 -2.02 2.62 16.68
C ARG A 292 -1.24 1.96 17.81
N ILE A 293 0.09 2.04 17.72
CA ILE A 293 1.00 1.45 18.71
C ILE A 293 1.86 2.52 19.38
N SER A 294 2.49 2.15 20.48
CA SER A 294 3.42 2.98 21.23
C SER A 294 4.66 2.18 21.65
N GLY A 295 5.74 2.87 21.95
CA GLY A 295 6.96 2.24 22.46
C GLY A 295 7.77 1.45 21.42
N TYR A 296 7.44 1.50 20.14
CA TYR A 296 8.19 0.86 19.08
C TYR A 296 9.35 1.74 18.60
N ASP A 297 10.48 1.13 18.29
CA ASP A 297 11.67 1.84 17.80
C ASP A 297 11.61 2.04 16.29
N TRP A 298 11.36 3.28 15.87
CA TRP A 298 11.22 3.70 14.48
C TRP A 298 12.50 4.26 13.86
N ARG A 299 13.62 4.35 14.61
CA ARG A 299 14.85 5.04 14.17
C ARG A 299 15.33 4.58 12.80
N ALA A 300 15.34 3.29 12.53
CA ALA A 300 15.75 2.76 11.22
C ALA A 300 14.89 3.28 10.06
N GLY A 301 13.57 3.39 10.28
CA GLY A 301 12.63 3.98 9.31
C GLY A 301 12.84 5.47 9.13
N ASP A 302 13.01 6.21 10.24
CA ASP A 302 13.28 7.65 10.22
C ASP A 302 14.58 7.97 9.47
N GLU A 303 15.65 7.20 9.74
CA GLU A 303 16.93 7.35 9.06
C GLU A 303 16.83 7.01 7.56
N TYR A 304 16.14 5.92 7.22
CA TYR A 304 15.89 5.57 5.83
C TYR A 304 15.15 6.70 5.11
N TRP A 305 14.03 7.17 5.69
CA TRP A 305 13.24 8.21 5.07
C TRP A 305 14.01 9.52 4.94
N LYS A 306 14.77 9.91 5.96
CA LYS A 306 15.63 11.10 5.92
C LYS A 306 16.67 11.04 4.79
N ARG A 307 17.23 9.87 4.51
CA ARG A 307 18.23 9.71 3.45
C ARG A 307 17.64 9.68 2.05
N THR A 308 16.41 9.19 1.91
CA THR A 308 15.83 8.91 0.58
C THR A 308 14.70 9.86 0.20
N ALA A 309 14.21 10.70 1.11
CA ALA A 309 13.04 11.56 0.88
C ALA A 309 13.20 12.49 -0.33
N ASP A 310 14.38 13.06 -0.55
CA ASP A 310 14.67 13.95 -1.68
C ASP A 310 14.65 13.19 -3.01
N PHE A 311 15.25 12.00 -3.06
CA PHE A 311 15.17 11.13 -4.24
C PHE A 311 13.71 10.79 -4.58
N TRP A 312 12.92 10.40 -3.57
CA TRP A 312 11.52 10.09 -3.79
C TRP A 312 10.67 11.33 -4.12
N ALA A 313 11.06 12.53 -3.65
CA ALA A 313 10.43 13.76 -4.06
C ALA A 313 10.64 14.03 -5.56
N ILE A 314 11.88 13.89 -6.05
CA ILE A 314 12.19 14.02 -7.47
C ILE A 314 11.45 12.95 -8.29
N THR A 315 11.39 11.72 -7.80
CA THR A 315 10.65 10.62 -8.44
C THR A 315 9.16 10.95 -8.60
N ARG A 316 8.53 11.49 -7.55
CA ARG A 316 7.13 11.93 -7.59
C ARG A 316 6.89 13.05 -8.61
N ASP A 317 7.81 14.01 -8.69
CA ASP A 317 7.74 15.08 -9.69
C ASP A 317 7.84 14.55 -11.12
N VAL A 318 8.72 13.57 -11.36
CA VAL A 318 8.84 12.94 -12.68
C VAL A 318 7.56 12.19 -13.03
N TRP A 319 6.99 11.42 -12.11
CA TRP A 319 5.70 10.76 -12.31
C TRP A 319 4.55 11.75 -12.54
N ALA A 320 4.54 12.86 -11.78
CA ALA A 320 3.52 13.90 -11.95
C ALA A 320 3.54 14.52 -13.35
N ASN A 321 4.74 14.73 -13.94
CA ASN A 321 4.88 15.20 -15.31
C ASN A 321 4.31 14.19 -16.32
N TYR A 322 4.65 12.90 -16.22
CA TYR A 322 4.05 11.88 -17.09
C TYR A 322 2.52 11.86 -16.98
N LEU A 323 1.98 11.97 -15.77
CA LEU A 323 0.53 12.00 -15.53
C LEU A 323 -0.14 13.31 -15.99
N GLN A 324 0.60 14.40 -16.18
CA GLN A 324 0.05 15.65 -16.71
C GLN A 324 0.04 15.67 -18.25
N ASP A 325 1.11 15.17 -18.86
CA ASP A 325 1.36 15.30 -20.29
C ASP A 325 0.66 14.19 -21.07
N GLU A 326 0.59 12.99 -20.51
CA GLU A 326 0.07 11.81 -21.19
C GLU A 326 -1.42 11.59 -20.91
N HIS A 327 -2.22 11.43 -21.97
CA HIS A 327 -3.62 11.02 -21.86
C HIS A 327 -3.77 9.53 -21.63
N THR A 328 -2.80 8.75 -22.11
CA THR A 328 -2.69 7.30 -21.92
C THR A 328 -1.28 6.97 -21.50
N LEU A 329 -1.15 6.26 -20.39
CA LEU A 329 0.14 5.82 -19.85
C LEU A 329 0.14 4.31 -19.79
N ARG A 330 1.12 3.66 -20.44
CA ARG A 330 1.32 2.23 -20.38
C ARG A 330 2.66 1.90 -19.73
N ILE A 331 2.63 1.12 -18.65
CA ILE A 331 3.80 0.85 -17.81
C ILE A 331 4.09 -0.65 -17.84
N ARG A 332 5.25 -1.06 -18.33
CA ARG A 332 5.72 -2.46 -18.28
C ARG A 332 6.06 -2.86 -16.86
N LYS A 333 5.76 -4.08 -16.49
CA LYS A 333 6.14 -4.64 -15.18
C LYS A 333 7.65 -4.81 -15.03
N THR A 334 8.34 -5.14 -16.14
CA THR A 334 9.78 -5.41 -16.19
C THR A 334 10.40 -4.80 -17.44
N ALA A 335 11.65 -4.38 -17.35
CA ALA A 335 12.52 -4.06 -18.47
C ALA A 335 13.79 -4.90 -18.35
N GLU A 336 14.19 -5.60 -19.40
CA GLU A 336 15.34 -6.52 -19.40
C GLU A 336 15.31 -7.53 -18.23
N GLY A 337 14.11 -7.98 -17.84
CA GLY A 337 13.90 -8.91 -16.72
C GLY A 337 13.96 -8.28 -15.33
N ILE A 338 14.24 -6.98 -15.20
CA ILE A 338 14.31 -6.27 -13.94
C ILE A 338 12.96 -5.61 -13.66
N PRO A 339 12.32 -5.86 -12.50
CA PRO A 339 11.10 -5.15 -12.11
C PRO A 339 11.37 -3.67 -11.82
N LEU A 340 10.42 -2.78 -12.17
CA LEU A 340 10.55 -1.34 -11.96
C LEU A 340 10.90 -0.99 -10.50
N TYR A 341 10.22 -1.60 -9.54
CA TYR A 341 10.49 -1.34 -8.13
C TYR A 341 11.94 -1.67 -7.73
N ALA A 342 12.51 -2.75 -8.27
CA ALA A 342 13.88 -3.15 -7.95
C ALA A 342 14.89 -2.11 -8.50
N ALA A 343 14.71 -1.67 -9.75
CA ALA A 343 15.53 -0.63 -10.35
C ALA A 343 15.43 0.69 -9.58
N MET A 344 14.23 1.09 -9.15
CA MET A 344 14.03 2.34 -8.39
C MET A 344 14.62 2.27 -6.98
N PHE A 345 14.53 1.14 -6.29
CA PHE A 345 15.19 0.96 -4.99
C PHE A 345 16.72 0.98 -5.11
N GLU A 346 17.30 0.34 -6.14
CA GLU A 346 18.74 0.39 -6.40
C GLU A 346 19.22 1.83 -6.65
N MET A 347 18.45 2.60 -7.44
CA MET A 347 18.74 4.03 -7.65
C MET A 347 18.64 4.84 -6.35
N ALA A 348 17.62 4.60 -5.53
CA ALA A 348 17.44 5.27 -4.24
C ALA A 348 18.62 4.98 -3.29
N GLU A 349 19.10 3.74 -3.24
CA GLU A 349 20.25 3.36 -2.43
C GLU A 349 21.55 4.00 -2.95
N SER A 350 21.80 3.99 -4.27
CA SER A 350 23.00 4.59 -4.86
C SER A 350 23.02 6.11 -4.72
N SER A 351 21.87 6.77 -4.70
CA SER A 351 21.77 8.22 -4.55
C SER A 351 22.13 8.71 -3.14
N GLN A 352 22.12 7.85 -2.14
CA GLN A 352 22.49 8.19 -0.74
C GLN A 352 23.97 8.48 -0.57
N THR A 353 24.82 7.96 -1.45
CA THR A 353 26.29 8.10 -1.38
C THR A 353 26.83 9.27 -2.18
N ALA A 354 26.01 9.89 -3.02
CA ALA A 354 26.38 11.03 -3.85
C ALA A 354 25.69 12.31 -3.35
N ASN A 355 26.38 13.46 -3.46
CA ASN A 355 25.70 14.75 -3.35
C ASN A 355 24.65 14.82 -4.46
N LEU A 356 23.36 14.82 -4.09
CA LEU A 356 22.24 14.82 -5.02
C LEU A 356 22.25 16.11 -5.86
N ASP A 357 22.77 16.02 -7.07
CA ASP A 357 22.40 17.01 -8.10
C ASP A 357 20.96 16.70 -8.55
N SER A 358 20.02 17.55 -8.15
CA SER A 358 18.59 17.35 -8.41
C SER A 358 18.27 17.23 -9.90
N ASN A 359 18.99 17.90 -10.79
CA ASN A 359 18.77 17.86 -12.23
C ASN A 359 19.32 16.53 -12.81
N ALA A 360 20.54 16.16 -12.47
CA ALA A 360 21.13 14.90 -12.90
C ALA A 360 20.30 13.70 -12.40
N THR A 361 19.82 13.75 -11.16
CA THR A 361 18.95 12.72 -10.59
C THR A 361 17.61 12.64 -11.32
N ARG A 362 16.98 13.77 -11.63
CA ARG A 362 15.74 13.86 -12.42
C ARG A 362 15.91 13.22 -13.80
N ASP A 363 16.99 13.52 -14.47
CA ASP A 363 17.27 12.99 -15.81
C ASP A 363 17.56 11.47 -15.76
N ALA A 364 18.29 11.01 -14.76
CA ALA A 364 18.54 9.59 -14.56
C ALA A 364 17.24 8.83 -14.27
N ILE A 365 16.33 9.38 -13.44
CA ILE A 365 15.01 8.79 -13.19
C ILE A 365 14.18 8.75 -14.47
N ARG A 366 14.15 9.84 -15.26
CA ARG A 366 13.44 9.87 -16.56
C ARG A 366 13.94 8.79 -17.50
N GLN A 367 15.25 8.67 -17.68
CA GLN A 367 15.85 7.64 -18.52
C GLN A 367 15.52 6.22 -18.02
N MET A 368 15.52 6.01 -16.70
CA MET A 368 15.12 4.75 -16.12
C MET A 368 13.66 4.45 -16.42
N LEU A 369 12.74 5.38 -16.17
CA LEU A 369 11.31 5.19 -16.38
C LEU A 369 10.97 4.98 -17.86
N GLN A 370 11.66 5.65 -18.80
CA GLN A 370 11.46 5.46 -20.25
C GLN A 370 11.63 4.01 -20.68
N ARG A 371 12.50 3.23 -20.01
CA ARG A 371 12.68 1.80 -20.30
C ARG A 371 11.45 0.95 -19.95
N TYR A 372 10.59 1.45 -19.08
CA TYR A 372 9.36 0.79 -18.62
C TYR A 372 8.09 1.38 -19.25
N MET A 373 8.23 2.44 -20.05
CA MET A 373 7.10 3.00 -20.79
C MET A 373 7.04 2.33 -22.16
N ASP A 374 5.83 1.96 -22.60
CA ASP A 374 5.60 1.64 -23.99
C ASP A 374 5.44 2.95 -24.76
N GLU A 375 6.16 3.09 -25.88
CA GLU A 375 5.90 4.16 -26.83
C GLU A 375 4.47 3.97 -27.38
N SER A 376 3.64 5.01 -27.23
CA SER A 376 2.26 5.06 -27.71
C SER A 376 2.17 5.13 -29.22
#